data_a3846f637a62aa22d4a28003a44e5b11
#
_entry.id   a3846f637a62aa22d4a28003a44e5b11
#
_cell.length_a   1.000
_cell.length_b   1.000
_cell.length_c   1.000
_cell.angle_alpha   90.00
_cell.angle_beta   90.00
_cell.angle_gamma   90.00
#
_symmetry.space_group_name_H-M   'P 1'
#
loop_
_entity.id
_entity.type
_entity.pdbx_description
1 polymer ?
#
loop_
_entity_poly.entity_id
_entity_poly.type
_entity_poly.pdbx_seq_one_letter_code
_entity_poly.pdbx_strand_id
1 'polypeptide(L)'
;RRFGADLVRFGNAGRCRDPKVRLLMPEAETVICAAFRQLRGARRGIEEGSTYYQYTTNAVEVLEENVMPIALLRVSALLEDCGFEALPQRRNQTVMQADDDTNFEVDYREIYRGRKAENQLDFEQCAVDCGLGERGLSGSILTDEFGPCQRYVFLLTDAKIEPDPLVAPHLCDRCGKCIAACPGRALSRDGKRDRWQCSAYYIGANMTKNPFMPPEAFADDPRRLAVITGETKLSPERAREVMEQIIYYPPVKHGYWASICGRACDTAC
;
A
#
# COMPACT_ATOMS: atom_id res chain seq x y z
N ARG A 1 14.99 14.96 -4.03
CA ARG A 1 14.17 15.67 -5.04
C ARG A 1 14.77 15.62 -6.45
N ARG A 2 16.10 15.66 -6.62
CA ARG A 2 16.76 15.58 -7.95
C ARG A 2 16.36 14.34 -8.77
N PHE A 3 15.99 13.24 -8.10
CA PHE A 3 15.57 11.98 -8.72
C PHE A 3 14.05 11.77 -8.72
N GLY A 4 13.26 12.83 -8.65
CA GLY A 4 11.82 12.83 -8.83
C GLY A 4 10.97 12.70 -7.57
N ALA A 5 11.57 12.53 -6.39
CA ALA A 5 10.82 12.54 -5.14
C ALA A 5 10.26 13.93 -4.83
N ASP A 6 9.00 14.00 -4.46
CA ASP A 6 8.34 15.25 -4.04
C ASP A 6 8.69 15.58 -2.58
N LEU A 7 8.68 14.58 -1.70
CA LEU A 7 9.08 14.70 -0.30
C LEU A 7 10.19 13.71 0.02
N VAL A 8 11.12 14.14 0.88
CA VAL A 8 12.17 13.27 1.44
C VAL A 8 12.24 13.54 2.93
N ARG A 9 12.31 12.47 3.74
CA ARG A 9 12.48 12.54 5.19
C ARG A 9 13.53 11.53 5.64
N PHE A 10 14.23 11.90 6.69
CA PHE A 10 15.27 11.08 7.29
C PHE A 10 14.83 10.65 8.68
N GLY A 11 14.76 9.34 8.92
CA GLY A 11 14.49 8.77 10.22
C GLY A 11 15.76 8.17 10.81
N ASN A 12 15.93 8.26 12.12
CA ASN A 12 16.96 7.48 12.82
C ASN A 12 16.53 6.02 12.90
N ALA A 13 17.39 5.08 12.50
CA ALA A 13 17.06 3.66 12.50
C ALA A 13 16.76 3.11 13.91
N GLY A 14 17.38 3.68 14.96
CA GLY A 14 17.09 3.34 16.36
C GLY A 14 15.71 3.84 16.85
N ARG A 15 15.14 4.85 16.19
CA ARG A 15 13.78 5.36 16.47
C ARG A 15 12.70 4.54 15.76
N CYS A 16 13.07 3.81 14.71
CA CYS A 16 12.12 3.06 13.90
C CYS A 16 11.58 1.87 14.70
N ARG A 17 10.25 1.78 14.81
CA ARG A 17 9.57 0.74 15.60
C ARG A 17 9.43 -0.60 14.89
N ASP A 18 9.64 -0.63 13.56
CA ASP A 18 9.65 -1.87 12.81
C ASP A 18 10.97 -2.63 13.04
N PRO A 19 10.96 -3.80 13.70
CA PRO A 19 12.15 -4.58 13.96
C PRO A 19 12.87 -5.06 12.69
N LYS A 20 12.19 -5.08 11.56
CA LYS A 20 12.74 -5.50 10.28
C LYS A 20 13.82 -4.55 9.78
N VAL A 21 13.83 -3.30 10.20
CA VAL A 21 14.92 -2.36 9.90
C VAL A 21 16.26 -2.94 10.33
N ARG A 22 16.35 -3.42 11.58
CA ARG A 22 17.57 -4.03 12.14
C ARG A 22 17.78 -5.48 11.67
N LEU A 23 16.71 -6.19 11.32
CA LEU A 23 16.82 -7.54 10.76
C LEU A 23 17.44 -7.52 9.36
N LEU A 24 17.04 -6.55 8.54
CA LEU A 24 17.51 -6.42 7.16
C LEU A 24 18.90 -5.79 7.06
N MET A 25 19.18 -4.81 7.91
CA MET A 25 20.44 -4.09 7.97
C MET A 25 20.79 -3.75 9.42
N PRO A 26 21.50 -4.65 10.13
CA PRO A 26 21.86 -4.47 11.56
C PRO A 26 22.61 -3.16 11.84
N GLU A 27 23.45 -2.73 10.95
CA GLU A 27 24.29 -1.52 11.01
C GLU A 27 23.58 -0.24 10.57
N ALA A 28 22.32 -0.31 10.13
CA ALA A 28 21.59 0.86 9.68
C ALA A 28 21.58 1.99 10.73
N GLU A 29 21.98 3.17 10.34
CA GLU A 29 21.89 4.40 11.17
C GLU A 29 20.72 5.27 10.73
N THR A 30 20.44 5.31 9.43
CA THR A 30 19.39 6.15 8.87
C THR A 30 18.41 5.34 8.02
N VAL A 31 17.13 5.69 8.13
CA VAL A 31 16.06 5.25 7.24
C VAL A 31 15.64 6.46 6.40
N ILE A 32 15.91 6.43 5.10
CA ILE A 32 15.51 7.50 4.17
C ILE A 32 14.14 7.14 3.60
N CYS A 33 13.17 8.03 3.78
CA CYS A 33 11.83 7.92 3.23
C CYS A 33 11.69 8.90 2.05
N ALA A 34 11.38 8.40 0.86
CA ALA A 34 11.11 9.22 -0.32
C ALA A 34 9.65 9.02 -0.75
N ALA A 35 8.89 10.12 -0.84
CA ALA A 35 7.49 10.10 -1.26
C ALA A 35 7.29 10.79 -2.62
N PHE A 36 6.38 10.23 -3.41
CA PHE A 36 6.05 10.63 -4.77
C PHE A 36 4.53 10.83 -4.84
N ARG A 37 4.11 12.00 -5.27
CA ARG A 37 2.68 12.33 -5.36
C ARG A 37 1.97 11.52 -6.44
N GLN A 38 0.76 11.15 -6.14
CA GLN A 38 -0.19 10.66 -7.14
C GLN A 38 -0.88 11.84 -7.80
N LEU A 39 -0.74 11.96 -9.12
CA LEU A 39 -1.33 13.07 -9.85
C LEU A 39 -2.87 13.03 -9.78
N ARG A 40 -3.48 14.18 -9.54
CA ARG A 40 -4.94 14.32 -9.44
C ARG A 40 -5.65 13.81 -10.71
N GLY A 41 -5.13 14.10 -11.90
CA GLY A 41 -5.70 13.64 -13.14
C GLY A 41 -5.79 12.13 -13.28
N ALA A 42 -4.81 11.39 -12.73
CA ALA A 42 -4.84 9.93 -12.72
C ALA A 42 -5.93 9.35 -11.79
N ARG A 43 -6.42 10.14 -10.83
CA ARG A 43 -7.47 9.74 -9.86
C ARG A 43 -8.87 10.16 -10.30
N ARG A 44 -8.99 11.04 -11.26
CA ARG A 44 -10.28 11.57 -11.72
C ARG A 44 -11.28 10.47 -12.11
N GLY A 45 -10.80 9.44 -12.79
CA GLY A 45 -11.65 8.32 -13.18
C GLY A 45 -12.22 7.50 -12.02
N ILE A 46 -11.57 7.51 -10.84
CA ILE A 46 -12.09 6.87 -9.64
C ILE A 46 -13.25 7.70 -9.08
N GLU A 47 -13.07 9.02 -8.96
CA GLU A 47 -14.10 9.93 -8.46
C GLU A 47 -15.37 9.85 -9.33
N GLU A 48 -15.20 9.75 -10.65
CA GLU A 48 -16.29 9.67 -11.63
C GLU A 48 -16.80 8.25 -11.88
N GLY A 49 -16.08 7.21 -11.40
CA GLY A 49 -16.40 5.81 -11.66
C GLY A 49 -16.15 5.35 -13.10
N SER A 50 -15.31 6.05 -13.87
CA SER A 50 -15.20 5.85 -15.31
C SER A 50 -13.88 5.24 -15.81
N THR A 51 -12.75 5.41 -15.09
CA THR A 51 -11.43 5.02 -15.61
C THR A 51 -10.51 4.38 -14.57
N TYR A 52 -10.85 3.22 -14.10
CA TYR A 52 -10.10 2.47 -13.06
C TYR A 52 -8.63 2.22 -13.43
N TYR A 53 -8.34 2.00 -14.72
CA TYR A 53 -6.98 1.73 -15.19
C TYR A 53 -6.07 2.95 -15.14
N GLN A 54 -6.60 4.15 -15.25
CA GLN A 54 -5.81 5.37 -15.12
C GLN A 54 -5.15 5.46 -13.76
N TYR A 55 -5.91 5.18 -12.70
CA TYR A 55 -5.36 5.13 -11.36
C TYR A 55 -4.31 4.04 -11.21
N THR A 56 -4.66 2.80 -11.56
CA THR A 56 -3.75 1.65 -11.41
C THR A 56 -2.46 1.87 -12.20
N THR A 57 -2.58 2.28 -13.47
CA THR A 57 -1.41 2.46 -14.35
C THR A 57 -0.59 3.69 -13.99
N ASN A 58 -1.21 4.86 -13.87
CA ASN A 58 -0.46 6.12 -13.79
C ASN A 58 -0.18 6.57 -12.35
N ALA A 59 -1.01 6.18 -11.38
CA ALA A 59 -0.82 6.57 -9.99
C ALA A 59 -0.24 5.45 -9.09
N VAL A 60 -0.12 4.22 -9.59
CA VAL A 60 0.46 3.09 -8.86
C VAL A 60 1.61 2.48 -9.64
N GLU A 61 1.33 1.77 -10.75
CA GLU A 61 2.31 0.99 -11.50
C GLU A 61 3.49 1.84 -11.98
N VAL A 62 3.25 2.97 -12.64
CA VAL A 62 4.30 3.86 -13.13
C VAL A 62 5.19 4.37 -11.98
N LEU A 63 4.60 4.71 -10.85
CA LEU A 63 5.38 5.13 -9.69
C LEU A 63 6.19 3.97 -9.11
N GLU A 64 5.56 2.82 -8.85
CA GLU A 64 6.19 1.71 -8.13
C GLU A 64 7.18 0.90 -8.97
N GLU A 65 6.94 0.75 -10.27
CA GLU A 65 7.78 -0.08 -11.13
C GLU A 65 8.79 0.72 -11.97
N ASN A 66 8.61 2.02 -12.13
CA ASN A 66 9.50 2.82 -12.96
C ASN A 66 10.18 3.95 -12.17
N VAL A 67 9.42 4.86 -11.59
CA VAL A 67 9.99 6.09 -11.00
C VAL A 67 10.72 5.79 -9.69
N MET A 68 10.08 5.10 -8.77
CA MET A 68 10.64 4.81 -7.45
C MET A 68 11.86 3.90 -7.49
N PRO A 69 11.90 2.80 -8.26
CA PRO A 69 13.09 1.97 -8.37
C PRO A 69 14.30 2.71 -8.93
N ILE A 70 14.09 3.58 -9.92
CA ILE A 70 15.17 4.41 -10.48
C ILE A 70 15.69 5.41 -9.43
N ALA A 71 14.77 6.05 -8.69
CA ALA A 71 15.17 6.96 -7.63
C ALA A 71 15.96 6.26 -6.52
N LEU A 72 15.50 5.08 -6.08
CA LEU A 72 16.22 4.27 -5.09
C LEU A 72 17.61 3.87 -5.60
N LEU A 73 17.71 3.33 -6.81
CA LEU A 73 18.99 2.94 -7.41
C LEU A 73 19.99 4.12 -7.44
N ARG A 74 19.53 5.30 -7.86
CA ARG A 74 20.40 6.49 -7.97
C ARG A 74 20.86 7.01 -6.61
N VAL A 75 20.01 6.96 -5.61
CA VAL A 75 20.38 7.37 -4.24
C VAL A 75 21.30 6.34 -3.61
N SER A 76 21.04 5.04 -3.80
CA SER A 76 21.91 3.97 -3.33
C SER A 76 23.32 4.10 -3.91
N ALA A 77 23.43 4.25 -5.24
CA ALA A 77 24.73 4.42 -5.90
C ALA A 77 25.49 5.66 -5.37
N LEU A 78 24.78 6.77 -5.11
CA LEU A 78 25.41 7.96 -4.53
C LEU A 78 25.97 7.70 -3.13
N LEU A 79 25.26 6.96 -2.29
CA LEU A 79 25.72 6.60 -0.95
C LEU A 79 26.92 5.64 -1.02
N GLU A 80 26.86 4.65 -1.89
CA GLU A 80 27.99 3.72 -2.13
C GLU A 80 29.22 4.42 -2.67
N ASP A 81 29.07 5.38 -3.59
CA ASP A 81 30.17 6.24 -4.08
C ASP A 81 30.79 7.08 -2.94
N CYS A 82 30.04 7.37 -1.88
CA CYS A 82 30.52 8.04 -0.67
C CYS A 82 31.09 7.06 0.39
N GLY A 83 31.11 5.75 0.14
CA GLY A 83 31.65 4.72 1.02
C GLY A 83 30.68 4.19 2.06
N PHE A 84 29.37 4.40 1.88
CA PHE A 84 28.32 3.87 2.74
C PHE A 84 27.59 2.71 2.07
N GLU A 85 27.02 1.83 2.88
CA GLU A 85 26.08 0.82 2.38
C GLU A 85 24.66 1.39 2.24
N ALA A 86 23.92 0.87 1.25
CA ALA A 86 22.57 1.33 0.95
C ALA A 86 21.67 0.18 0.52
N LEU A 87 20.63 -0.13 1.32
CA LEU A 87 19.68 -1.20 1.06
C LEU A 87 18.30 -0.63 0.68
N PRO A 88 17.98 -0.59 -0.65
CA PRO A 88 16.68 -0.08 -1.11
C PRO A 88 15.53 -0.99 -0.71
N GLN A 89 14.43 -0.38 -0.29
CA GLN A 89 13.20 -1.04 0.12
C GLN A 89 12.03 -0.52 -0.69
N ARG A 90 11.44 -1.36 -1.54
CA ARG A 90 10.26 -1.04 -2.34
C ARG A 90 9.06 -1.87 -1.90
N ARG A 91 7.86 -1.40 -2.19
CA ARG A 91 6.66 -2.23 -2.08
C ARG A 91 6.72 -3.37 -3.10
N ASN A 92 5.89 -4.36 -2.93
CA ASN A 92 5.79 -5.52 -3.82
C ASN A 92 7.08 -6.35 -3.89
N GLN A 93 7.87 -6.38 -2.82
CA GLN A 93 8.83 -7.44 -2.62
C GLN A 93 8.10 -8.72 -2.27
N THR A 94 8.60 -9.85 -2.76
CA THR A 94 8.03 -11.14 -2.41
C THR A 94 8.18 -11.38 -0.90
N VAL A 95 7.05 -11.60 -0.26
CA VAL A 95 6.95 -11.81 1.18
C VAL A 95 6.36 -13.19 1.43
N MET A 96 7.00 -13.97 2.26
CA MET A 96 6.41 -15.20 2.78
C MET A 96 5.84 -14.97 4.15
N GLN A 97 4.58 -15.28 4.32
CA GLN A 97 3.91 -15.15 5.58
C GLN A 97 3.20 -16.44 5.94
N ALA A 98 3.16 -16.68 7.21
CA ALA A 98 2.79 -17.95 7.76
C ALA A 98 1.38 -18.08 8.25
N ASP A 99 0.71 -16.99 8.39
CA ASP A 99 -0.63 -16.92 8.95
C ASP A 99 -1.59 -16.22 7.98
N ASP A 100 -2.86 -16.51 8.17
CA ASP A 100 -3.93 -16.03 7.29
C ASP A 100 -4.18 -14.53 7.34
N ASP A 101 -3.50 -13.81 8.23
CA ASP A 101 -3.64 -12.36 8.35
C ASP A 101 -2.84 -11.57 7.30
N THR A 102 -2.14 -12.27 6.45
CA THR A 102 -1.08 -11.68 5.68
C THR A 102 -1.17 -11.97 4.19
N ASN A 103 -0.23 -11.51 3.45
CA ASN A 103 -0.20 -11.39 2.02
C ASN A 103 -0.31 -12.71 1.25
N PHE A 104 -0.86 -12.64 0.04
CA PHE A 104 -0.87 -13.71 -0.94
C PHE A 104 0.48 -13.93 -1.63
N GLU A 105 1.46 -13.10 -1.37
CA GLU A 105 2.78 -13.21 -1.99
C GLU A 105 3.61 -14.24 -1.26
N VAL A 106 4.20 -15.14 -2.02
CA VAL A 106 4.95 -16.27 -1.50
C VAL A 106 6.37 -16.24 -2.04
N ASP A 107 7.37 -16.27 -1.15
CA ASP A 107 8.74 -16.53 -1.56
C ASP A 107 8.98 -18.03 -1.72
N TYR A 108 8.98 -18.49 -2.95
CA TYR A 108 9.21 -19.90 -3.26
C TYR A 108 10.54 -20.44 -2.72
N ARG A 109 11.57 -19.61 -2.58
CA ARG A 109 12.85 -20.02 -2.03
C ARG A 109 12.73 -20.39 -0.55
N GLU A 110 11.94 -19.66 0.20
CA GLU A 110 11.70 -19.96 1.61
C GLU A 110 10.77 -21.17 1.80
N ILE A 111 9.82 -21.40 0.89
CA ILE A 111 9.06 -22.66 0.86
C ILE A 111 10.00 -23.84 0.74
N TYR A 112 10.93 -23.84 -0.22
CA TYR A 112 11.90 -24.92 -0.40
C TYR A 112 12.81 -25.13 0.81
N ARG A 113 13.07 -24.09 1.59
CA ARG A 113 13.86 -24.16 2.83
C ARG A 113 13.03 -24.48 4.06
N GLY A 114 11.70 -24.58 3.94
CA GLY A 114 10.79 -24.78 5.05
C GLY A 114 10.80 -23.64 6.07
N ARG A 115 11.20 -22.43 5.64
CA ARG A 115 11.26 -21.21 6.47
C ARG A 115 10.29 -20.16 5.99
N LYS A 116 9.85 -19.35 6.93
CA LYS A 116 9.07 -18.16 6.67
C LYS A 116 10.01 -16.96 6.54
N ALA A 117 9.85 -16.19 5.47
CA ALA A 117 10.56 -14.92 5.32
C ALA A 117 9.59 -13.76 5.35
N GLU A 118 9.84 -12.82 6.25
CA GLU A 118 9.23 -11.50 6.24
C GLU A 118 10.33 -10.49 5.90
N ASN A 119 10.41 -10.12 4.66
CA ASN A 119 11.45 -9.22 4.14
C ASN A 119 10.93 -7.84 3.76
N GLN A 120 9.66 -7.55 4.01
CA GLN A 120 9.08 -6.25 3.74
C GLN A 120 8.86 -5.45 5.02
N LEU A 121 9.33 -4.19 5.04
CA LEU A 121 9.07 -3.26 6.13
C LEU A 121 7.58 -2.98 6.30
N ASP A 122 7.14 -2.61 7.52
CA ASP A 122 5.87 -1.91 7.71
C ASP A 122 6.02 -0.48 7.20
N PHE A 123 5.63 -0.28 5.94
CA PHE A 123 5.79 1.00 5.24
C PHE A 123 5.06 2.14 5.92
N GLU A 124 3.88 1.88 6.45
CA GLU A 124 3.09 2.89 7.15
C GLU A 124 3.76 3.27 8.48
N GLN A 125 4.29 2.30 9.21
CA GLN A 125 5.00 2.56 10.45
C GLN A 125 6.32 3.30 10.21
N CYS A 126 7.12 2.85 9.27
CA CYS A 126 8.38 3.51 8.90
C CYS A 126 8.16 4.94 8.41
N ALA A 127 7.06 5.21 7.65
CA ALA A 127 6.75 6.55 7.21
C ALA A 127 6.47 7.52 8.37
N VAL A 128 5.72 7.07 9.39
CA VAL A 128 5.50 7.85 10.62
C VAL A 128 6.82 8.05 11.36
N ASP A 129 7.61 7.01 11.52
CA ASP A 129 8.87 7.04 12.27
C ASP A 129 9.95 7.90 11.58
N CYS A 130 9.86 8.09 10.25
CA CYS A 130 10.70 9.04 9.51
C CYS A 130 10.18 10.49 9.55
N GLY A 131 9.00 10.72 10.12
CA GLY A 131 8.39 12.06 10.11
C GLY A 131 7.84 12.47 8.73
N LEU A 132 7.41 11.50 7.90
CA LEU A 132 6.77 11.82 6.62
C LEU A 132 5.39 12.43 6.83
N GLY A 133 4.62 11.93 7.78
CA GLY A 133 3.27 12.37 8.06
C GLY A 133 2.63 11.57 9.19
N GLU A 134 1.31 11.69 9.34
CA GLU A 134 0.53 10.98 10.35
C GLU A 134 -0.28 9.83 9.76
N ARG A 135 -0.59 8.83 10.56
CA ARG A 135 -1.48 7.74 10.17
C ARG A 135 -2.94 8.17 10.37
N GLY A 136 -3.69 8.33 9.27
CA GLY A 136 -5.12 8.63 9.31
C GLY A 136 -5.98 7.43 9.72
N LEU A 137 -7.28 7.68 9.91
CA LEU A 137 -8.28 6.67 10.29
C LEU A 137 -8.39 5.53 9.28
N SER A 138 -8.12 5.78 8.00
CA SER A 138 -8.07 4.75 6.94
C SER A 138 -6.84 3.84 7.01
N GLY A 139 -5.85 4.19 7.85
CA GLY A 139 -4.53 3.57 7.87
C GLY A 139 -3.55 4.14 6.84
N SER A 140 -3.99 5.08 5.99
CA SER A 140 -3.11 5.78 5.04
C SER A 140 -2.30 6.83 5.76
N ILE A 141 -1.09 7.09 5.25
CA ILE A 141 -0.26 8.20 5.75
C ILE A 141 -0.72 9.49 5.09
N LEU A 142 -0.97 10.50 5.91
CA LEU A 142 -1.39 11.83 5.51
C LEU A 142 -0.21 12.79 5.62
N THR A 143 0.01 13.57 4.57
CA THR A 143 0.98 14.67 4.55
C THR A 143 0.26 15.98 4.30
N ASP A 144 0.83 17.09 4.75
CA ASP A 144 0.26 18.44 4.52
C ASP A 144 0.14 18.76 3.02
N GLU A 145 1.11 18.27 2.23
CA GLU A 145 1.19 18.61 0.81
C GLU A 145 0.23 17.80 -0.05
N PHE A 146 -0.02 16.52 0.30
CA PHE A 146 -0.73 15.58 -0.59
C PHE A 146 -1.85 14.81 0.10
N GLY A 147 -2.11 15.04 1.39
CA GLY A 147 -3.04 14.19 2.14
C GLY A 147 -2.64 12.70 2.02
N PRO A 148 -3.56 11.80 1.65
CA PRO A 148 -3.24 10.38 1.43
C PRO A 148 -2.70 10.09 0.02
N CYS A 149 -2.54 11.11 -0.84
CA CYS A 149 -2.33 10.95 -2.28
C CYS A 149 -0.85 10.89 -2.67
N GLN A 150 -0.08 10.02 -2.01
CA GLN A 150 1.30 9.72 -2.36
C GLN A 150 1.61 8.24 -2.22
N ARG A 151 2.69 7.84 -2.90
CA ARG A 151 3.38 6.56 -2.72
C ARG A 151 4.76 6.84 -2.17
N TYR A 152 5.31 5.94 -1.38
CA TYR A 152 6.62 6.13 -0.75
C TYR A 152 7.41 4.85 -0.69
N VAL A 153 8.72 5.01 -0.66
CA VAL A 153 9.73 3.95 -0.59
C VAL A 153 10.78 4.30 0.45
N PHE A 154 11.57 3.32 0.84
CA PHE A 154 12.60 3.49 1.84
C PHE A 154 13.96 3.06 1.34
N LEU A 155 14.99 3.60 1.98
CA LEU A 155 16.37 3.18 1.84
C LEU A 155 16.95 3.08 3.25
N LEU A 156 17.55 1.97 3.60
CA LEU A 156 18.32 1.80 4.81
C LEU A 156 19.79 2.08 4.49
N THR A 157 20.51 2.75 5.38
CA THR A 157 21.94 3.05 5.20
C THR A 157 22.63 3.17 6.55
N ASP A 158 23.92 2.82 6.59
CA ASP A 158 24.83 3.07 7.71
C ASP A 158 25.33 4.53 7.77
N ALA A 159 25.05 5.33 6.73
CA ALA A 159 25.31 6.76 6.75
C ALA A 159 24.52 7.45 7.86
N LYS A 160 25.21 8.18 8.72
CA LYS A 160 24.60 8.93 9.83
C LYS A 160 24.12 10.30 9.34
N ILE A 161 22.82 10.44 9.14
CA ILE A 161 22.16 11.68 8.69
C ILE A 161 21.29 12.21 9.83
N GLU A 162 21.27 13.53 10.01
CA GLU A 162 20.42 14.18 11.01
C GLU A 162 18.93 13.86 10.73
N PRO A 163 18.22 13.29 11.69
CA PRO A 163 16.83 12.88 11.46
C PRO A 163 15.86 14.07 11.49
N ASP A 164 14.87 14.02 10.60
CA ASP A 164 13.75 14.94 10.62
C ASP A 164 12.90 14.77 11.91
N PRO A 165 12.22 15.83 12.36
CA PRO A 165 11.29 15.75 13.48
C PRO A 165 10.08 14.88 13.10
N LEU A 166 9.46 14.26 14.12
CA LEU A 166 8.19 13.55 13.95
C LEU A 166 7.05 14.57 13.73
N VAL A 167 6.09 14.19 12.88
CA VAL A 167 4.88 14.99 12.68
C VAL A 167 3.90 14.76 13.82
N ALA A 168 3.47 15.82 14.46
CA ALA A 168 2.36 15.77 15.42
C ALA A 168 1.04 15.61 14.66
N PRO A 169 0.15 14.68 15.05
CA PRO A 169 -1.12 14.48 14.38
C PRO A 169 -2.00 15.74 14.36
N HIS A 170 -2.47 16.15 13.18
CA HIS A 170 -3.30 17.37 13.01
C HIS A 170 -4.20 17.36 11.75
N LEU A 171 -4.01 16.35 10.86
CA LEU A 171 -4.74 16.30 9.59
C LEU A 171 -6.00 15.45 9.68
N CYS A 172 -5.94 14.33 10.43
CA CYS A 172 -7.06 13.41 10.56
C CYS A 172 -7.98 13.80 11.71
N ASP A 173 -9.10 14.45 11.42
CA ASP A 173 -10.16 14.79 12.39
C ASP A 173 -11.08 13.60 12.75
N ARG A 174 -10.79 12.41 12.23
CA ARG A 174 -11.59 11.16 12.42
C ARG A 174 -13.04 11.28 11.96
N CYS A 175 -13.35 12.11 10.96
CA CYS A 175 -14.70 12.37 10.44
C CYS A 175 -15.44 11.11 9.94
N GLY A 176 -14.72 10.06 9.55
CA GLY A 176 -15.29 8.78 9.09
C GLY A 176 -15.71 8.75 7.61
N LYS A 177 -15.40 9.77 6.83
CA LYS A 177 -15.70 9.77 5.37
C LYS A 177 -15.04 8.60 4.65
N CYS A 178 -13.81 8.24 5.02
CA CYS A 178 -13.09 7.09 4.48
C CYS A 178 -13.80 5.75 4.78
N ILE A 179 -14.45 5.62 5.95
CA ILE A 179 -15.24 4.45 6.31
C ILE A 179 -16.49 4.37 5.44
N ALA A 180 -17.21 5.47 5.31
CA ALA A 180 -18.43 5.55 4.51
C ALA A 180 -18.18 5.28 3.02
N ALA A 181 -17.03 5.72 2.49
CA ALA A 181 -16.64 5.52 1.09
C ALA A 181 -16.14 4.10 0.77
N CYS A 182 -15.83 3.28 1.79
CA CYS A 182 -15.27 1.95 1.56
C CYS A 182 -16.32 1.00 0.98
N PRO A 183 -16.16 0.49 -0.28
CA PRO A 183 -17.16 -0.34 -0.93
C PRO A 183 -17.32 -1.72 -0.29
N GLY A 184 -16.36 -2.16 0.51
CA GLY A 184 -16.40 -3.41 1.26
C GLY A 184 -16.57 -3.22 2.75
N ARG A 185 -16.77 -1.99 3.25
CA ARG A 185 -16.88 -1.71 4.69
C ARG A 185 -15.75 -2.32 5.53
N ALA A 186 -14.54 -2.29 4.96
CA ALA A 186 -13.36 -2.90 5.58
C ALA A 186 -12.70 -2.05 6.68
N LEU A 187 -13.17 -0.80 6.85
CA LEU A 187 -12.60 0.14 7.81
C LEU A 187 -13.55 0.30 9.01
N SER A 188 -12.98 0.44 10.19
CA SER A 188 -13.73 0.63 11.43
C SER A 188 -13.33 1.93 12.17
N ARG A 189 -14.18 2.37 13.10
CA ARG A 189 -14.00 3.62 13.85
C ARG A 189 -12.77 3.60 14.79
N ASP A 190 -12.30 2.43 15.17
CA ASP A 190 -11.08 2.25 15.98
C ASP A 190 -9.78 2.32 15.14
N GLY A 191 -9.89 2.53 13.82
CA GLY A 191 -8.75 2.64 12.90
C GLY A 191 -8.24 1.30 12.39
N LYS A 192 -8.92 0.20 12.68
CA LYS A 192 -8.56 -1.11 12.13
C LYS A 192 -9.08 -1.25 10.69
N ARG A 193 -8.29 -1.96 9.89
CA ARG A 193 -8.64 -2.37 8.54
C ARG A 193 -8.66 -3.89 8.46
N ASP A 194 -9.80 -4.43 8.13
CA ASP A 194 -9.93 -5.83 7.77
C ASP A 194 -9.25 -6.05 6.41
N ARG A 195 -8.11 -6.74 6.42
CA ARG A 195 -7.26 -6.91 5.22
C ARG A 195 -7.93 -7.77 4.18
N TRP A 196 -8.56 -8.88 4.58
CA TRP A 196 -9.24 -9.79 3.67
C TRP A 196 -10.44 -9.14 3.00
N GLN A 197 -11.27 -8.49 3.79
CA GLN A 197 -12.38 -7.68 3.31
C GLN A 197 -11.88 -6.61 2.33
N CYS A 198 -10.82 -5.88 2.71
CA CYS A 198 -10.24 -4.84 1.86
C CYS A 198 -9.74 -5.42 0.53
N SER A 199 -9.02 -6.54 0.55
CA SER A 199 -8.45 -7.16 -0.65
C SER A 199 -9.54 -7.60 -1.63
N ALA A 200 -10.57 -8.31 -1.17
CA ALA A 200 -11.67 -8.75 -2.02
C ALA A 200 -12.38 -7.57 -2.72
N TYR A 201 -12.66 -6.50 -1.96
CA TYR A 201 -13.35 -5.34 -2.52
C TYR A 201 -12.40 -4.38 -3.27
N TYR A 202 -11.12 -4.44 -3.01
CA TYR A 202 -10.10 -3.71 -3.79
C TYR A 202 -10.09 -4.17 -5.25
N ILE A 203 -10.15 -5.47 -5.50
CA ILE A 203 -10.16 -6.05 -6.85
C ILE A 203 -11.56 -6.13 -7.46
N GLY A 204 -12.62 -5.74 -6.75
CA GLY A 204 -13.92 -5.50 -7.36
C GLY A 204 -15.07 -6.41 -6.96
N ALA A 205 -15.09 -6.97 -5.74
CA ALA A 205 -16.22 -7.77 -5.27
C ALA A 205 -17.54 -6.99 -5.16
N ASN A 206 -17.50 -5.66 -5.12
CA ASN A 206 -18.71 -4.84 -5.16
C ASN A 206 -19.16 -4.59 -6.61
N MET A 207 -20.25 -5.22 -7.03
CA MET A 207 -20.79 -5.14 -8.38
C MET A 207 -21.18 -3.71 -8.77
N THR A 208 -21.64 -2.88 -7.85
CA THR A 208 -22.00 -1.48 -8.14
C THR A 208 -20.79 -0.62 -8.50
N LYS A 209 -19.59 -1.10 -8.23
CA LYS A 209 -18.30 -0.45 -8.50
C LYS A 209 -17.46 -1.20 -9.52
N ASN A 210 -17.88 -2.38 -9.95
CA ASN A 210 -17.15 -3.21 -10.91
C ASN A 210 -17.94 -3.37 -12.21
N PRO A 211 -17.66 -2.54 -13.24
CA PRO A 211 -18.38 -2.61 -14.53
C PRO A 211 -18.04 -3.87 -15.34
N PHE A 212 -17.01 -4.63 -14.93
CA PHE A 212 -16.59 -5.85 -15.62
C PHE A 212 -17.27 -7.10 -15.07
N MET A 213 -17.93 -7.01 -13.92
CA MET A 213 -18.57 -8.14 -13.28
C MET A 213 -19.84 -8.52 -14.05
N PRO A 214 -19.97 -9.77 -14.52
CA PRO A 214 -21.16 -10.20 -15.23
C PRO A 214 -22.36 -10.28 -14.26
N PRO A 215 -23.59 -10.08 -14.77
CA PRO A 215 -24.81 -10.09 -13.94
C PRO A 215 -25.01 -11.38 -13.14
N GLU A 216 -24.55 -12.51 -13.66
CA GLU A 216 -24.65 -13.84 -13.05
C GLU A 216 -23.53 -14.14 -12.03
N ALA A 217 -22.55 -13.25 -11.83
CA ALA A 217 -21.49 -13.47 -10.85
C ALA A 217 -22.08 -13.81 -9.47
N PHE A 218 -21.53 -14.85 -8.85
CA PHE A 218 -22.00 -15.40 -7.57
C PHE A 218 -23.46 -15.89 -7.58
N ALA A 219 -24.03 -16.29 -8.74
CA ALA A 219 -25.42 -16.71 -8.86
C ALA A 219 -25.80 -17.84 -7.89
N ASP A 220 -24.86 -18.76 -7.64
CA ASP A 220 -25.08 -19.91 -6.76
C ASP A 220 -24.83 -19.60 -5.27
N ASP A 221 -24.41 -18.37 -4.93
CA ASP A 221 -24.17 -17.98 -3.55
C ASP A 221 -25.49 -17.53 -2.86
N PRO A 222 -25.93 -18.23 -1.82
CA PRO A 222 -27.16 -17.85 -1.10
C PRO A 222 -27.07 -16.45 -0.45
N ARG A 223 -25.85 -15.92 -0.23
CA ARG A 223 -25.62 -14.55 0.27
C ARG A 223 -25.14 -13.59 -0.82
N ARG A 224 -25.38 -13.95 -2.08
CA ARG A 224 -24.94 -13.18 -3.24
C ARG A 224 -25.13 -11.67 -3.08
N LEU A 225 -26.33 -11.24 -2.75
CA LEU A 225 -26.65 -9.82 -2.63
C LEU A 225 -25.74 -9.13 -1.60
N ALA A 226 -25.56 -9.73 -0.44
CA ALA A 226 -24.71 -9.16 0.62
C ALA A 226 -23.22 -9.15 0.23
N VAL A 227 -22.77 -10.12 -0.56
CA VAL A 227 -21.38 -10.14 -1.11
C VAL A 227 -21.20 -9.00 -2.10
N ILE A 228 -22.04 -8.91 -3.12
CA ILE A 228 -21.87 -7.93 -4.22
C ILE A 228 -22.18 -6.48 -3.84
N THR A 229 -22.78 -6.25 -2.68
CA THR A 229 -23.00 -4.90 -2.11
C THR A 229 -22.04 -4.54 -0.98
N GLY A 230 -21.19 -5.46 -0.56
CA GLY A 230 -20.25 -5.24 0.55
C GLY A 230 -20.88 -5.22 1.93
N GLU A 231 -22.06 -5.83 2.09
CA GLU A 231 -22.80 -5.85 3.36
C GLU A 231 -22.41 -7.00 4.27
N THR A 232 -21.86 -8.08 3.70
CA THR A 232 -21.40 -9.23 4.48
C THR A 232 -19.94 -9.06 4.90
N LYS A 233 -19.61 -9.57 6.08
CA LYS A 233 -18.23 -9.79 6.47
C LYS A 233 -17.75 -11.12 5.90
N LEU A 234 -16.57 -11.10 5.29
CA LEU A 234 -15.92 -12.27 4.72
C LEU A 234 -14.90 -12.83 5.72
N SER A 235 -14.93 -14.14 5.94
CA SER A 235 -13.76 -14.81 6.57
C SER A 235 -12.58 -14.81 5.60
N PRO A 236 -11.34 -15.08 6.04
CA PRO A 236 -10.19 -15.20 5.16
C PRO A 236 -10.42 -16.18 4.00
N GLU A 237 -10.97 -17.36 4.28
CA GLU A 237 -11.26 -18.39 3.29
C GLU A 237 -12.31 -17.90 2.29
N ARG A 238 -13.38 -17.28 2.80
CA ARG A 238 -14.44 -16.75 1.93
C ARG A 238 -13.94 -15.60 1.05
N ALA A 239 -13.07 -14.76 1.58
CA ALA A 239 -12.46 -13.70 0.81
C ALA A 239 -11.60 -14.23 -0.34
N ARG A 240 -10.83 -15.31 -0.11
CA ARG A 240 -10.07 -16.01 -1.16
C ARG A 240 -11.00 -16.55 -2.26
N GLU A 241 -12.04 -17.30 -1.89
CA GLU A 241 -13.03 -17.81 -2.85
C GLU A 241 -13.68 -16.70 -3.68
N VAL A 242 -14.05 -15.59 -3.03
CA VAL A 242 -14.60 -14.42 -3.72
C VAL A 242 -13.58 -13.83 -4.69
N MET A 243 -12.33 -13.68 -4.27
CA MET A 243 -11.27 -13.14 -5.12
C MET A 243 -10.99 -14.05 -6.32
N GLU A 244 -10.94 -15.36 -6.13
CA GLU A 244 -10.73 -16.34 -7.20
C GLU A 244 -11.83 -16.25 -8.27
N GLN A 245 -13.07 -16.02 -7.87
CA GLN A 245 -14.19 -15.89 -8.81
C GLN A 245 -14.15 -14.61 -9.63
N ILE A 246 -13.57 -13.52 -9.11
CA ILE A 246 -13.61 -12.21 -9.78
C ILE A 246 -12.28 -11.77 -10.38
N ILE A 247 -11.19 -12.48 -10.11
CA ILE A 247 -9.82 -12.08 -10.50
C ILE A 247 -9.67 -11.88 -12.01
N TYR A 248 -10.46 -12.55 -12.83
CA TYR A 248 -10.41 -12.49 -14.30
C TYR A 248 -11.35 -11.46 -14.91
N TYR A 249 -12.23 -10.85 -14.13
CA TYR A 249 -13.19 -9.88 -14.70
C TYR A 249 -12.52 -8.55 -15.03
N PRO A 250 -11.79 -7.87 -14.14
CA PRO A 250 -10.96 -6.77 -14.57
C PRO A 250 -9.72 -7.33 -15.27
N PRO A 251 -9.40 -6.90 -16.50
CA PRO A 251 -8.18 -7.33 -17.17
C PRO A 251 -6.94 -7.00 -16.33
N VAL A 252 -6.02 -7.94 -16.24
CA VAL A 252 -4.72 -7.75 -15.58
C VAL A 252 -3.75 -7.14 -16.58
N LYS A 253 -2.97 -6.14 -16.15
CA LYS A 253 -1.93 -5.53 -16.96
C LYS A 253 -0.61 -5.53 -16.18
N HIS A 254 0.44 -6.06 -16.78
CA HIS A 254 1.80 -6.08 -16.26
C HIS A 254 1.94 -6.64 -14.82
N GLY A 255 1.11 -7.62 -14.45
CA GLY A 255 1.15 -8.20 -13.11
C GLY A 255 0.41 -7.39 -12.03
N TYR A 256 -0.11 -6.21 -12.36
CA TYR A 256 -0.96 -5.43 -11.47
C TYR A 256 -2.43 -5.69 -11.73
N TRP A 257 -3.16 -5.98 -10.68
CA TRP A 257 -4.61 -6.04 -10.76
C TRP A 257 -5.19 -4.63 -10.70
N ALA A 258 -6.22 -4.40 -11.52
CA ALA A 258 -6.91 -3.13 -11.48
C ALA A 258 -7.50 -2.90 -10.10
N SER A 259 -7.21 -1.73 -9.53
CA SER A 259 -7.84 -1.30 -8.28
C SER A 259 -9.25 -0.81 -8.58
N ILE A 260 -10.22 -1.70 -8.55
CA ILE A 260 -11.61 -1.35 -8.87
C ILE A 260 -12.21 -0.40 -7.83
N CYS A 261 -11.85 -0.55 -6.55
CA CYS A 261 -12.27 0.45 -5.56
C CYS A 261 -11.49 1.76 -5.66
N GLY A 262 -10.37 1.76 -6.42
CA GLY A 262 -9.52 2.92 -6.65
C GLY A 262 -9.05 3.63 -5.40
N ARG A 263 -9.00 2.96 -4.26
CA ARG A 263 -8.74 3.60 -2.96
C ARG A 263 -9.76 4.71 -2.65
N ALA A 264 -11.05 4.42 -2.82
CA ALA A 264 -12.14 5.35 -2.52
C ALA A 264 -12.04 5.99 -1.12
N CYS A 265 -11.47 5.25 -0.16
CA CYS A 265 -11.16 5.78 1.18
C CYS A 265 -10.15 6.94 1.16
N ASP A 266 -9.13 6.87 0.30
CA ASP A 266 -8.15 7.96 0.15
C ASP A 266 -8.73 9.14 -0.65
N THR A 267 -9.60 8.86 -1.63
CA THR A 267 -10.28 9.90 -2.39
C THR A 267 -11.28 10.69 -1.54
N ALA A 268 -11.91 10.03 -0.57
CA ALA A 268 -12.85 10.67 0.37
C ALA A 268 -12.17 11.46 1.50
N CYS A 269 -10.87 11.27 1.67
CA CYS A 269 -10.07 11.97 2.67
C CYS A 269 -9.51 13.27 2.10
#